data_36bfc53aef255bc501f270bc7ed421fd
#
_entry.id   36bfc53aef255bc501f270bc7ed421fd
#
_cell.length_a   1.000
_cell.length_b   1.000
_cell.length_c   1.000
_cell.angle_alpha   90.00
_cell.angle_beta   90.00
_cell.angle_gamma   90.00
#
_symmetry.space_group_name_H-M   'P 1'
#
loop_
_entity.id
_entity.type
_entity.pdbx_description
1 polymer ?
#
loop_
_entity_poly.entity_id
_entity_poly.type
_entity_poly.pdbx_seq_one_letter_code
_entity_poly.pdbx_strand_id
1 'polypeptide(L)'
;MNEQNLFRSYSQIITAIDYCIVEKLIMPALVLIYSAIDSVSWIASDNDHQSVVDRFQTWVNTWMLQKYPLPCTAIELYAARCGILHKLTPESDLTKTKGVRRISYAWGTAQQNDLDESIKLTKYAGIVAVHVNDIVSSFKNGFADFVEVLETDKVKRELFIKKAGKHFANIDILVISDFLASSQKDSG
;
A
#
# COMPACT_ATOMS: atom_id res chain seq x y z
N MET A 1 -6.39 -11.87 -18.03
CA MET A 1 -5.34 -10.88 -17.71
C MET A 1 -4.22 -11.64 -17.04
N ASN A 2 -3.00 -11.41 -17.47
CA ASN A 2 -1.87 -12.24 -17.09
C ASN A 2 -1.33 -11.76 -15.71
N GLU A 3 -0.97 -12.70 -14.83
CA GLU A 3 -0.23 -12.50 -13.58
C GLU A 3 0.93 -11.49 -13.75
N GLN A 4 1.62 -11.55 -14.87
CA GLN A 4 2.69 -10.62 -15.25
C GLN A 4 2.27 -9.14 -15.24
N ASN A 5 1.04 -8.82 -15.67
CA ASN A 5 0.56 -7.43 -15.67
C ASN A 5 0.37 -6.87 -14.27
N LEU A 6 -0.05 -7.72 -13.33
CA LEU A 6 -0.20 -7.33 -11.94
C LEU A 6 1.16 -7.04 -11.30
N PHE A 7 2.12 -7.97 -11.42
CA PHE A 7 3.49 -7.75 -10.90
C PHE A 7 4.15 -6.53 -11.55
N ARG A 8 3.93 -6.32 -12.86
CA ARG A 8 4.39 -5.11 -13.53
C ARG A 8 3.79 -3.84 -12.93
N SER A 9 2.49 -3.84 -12.59
CA SER A 9 1.83 -2.70 -11.95
C SER A 9 2.43 -2.39 -10.58
N TYR A 10 2.67 -3.41 -9.74
CA TYR A 10 3.32 -3.20 -8.45
C TYR A 10 4.78 -2.75 -8.59
N SER A 11 5.53 -3.30 -9.55
CA SER A 11 6.87 -2.83 -9.86
C SER A 11 6.89 -1.34 -10.24
N GLN A 12 5.94 -0.90 -11.06
CA GLN A 12 5.80 0.51 -11.42
C GLN A 12 5.43 1.39 -10.22
N ILE A 13 4.53 0.93 -9.34
CA ILE A 13 4.18 1.66 -8.12
C ILE A 13 5.40 1.78 -7.20
N ILE A 14 6.14 0.70 -6.98
CA ILE A 14 7.36 0.71 -6.16
C ILE A 14 8.41 1.66 -6.75
N THR A 15 8.63 1.62 -8.06
CA THR A 15 9.55 2.55 -8.75
C THR A 15 9.10 4.01 -8.57
N ALA A 16 7.80 4.28 -8.67
CA ALA A 16 7.26 5.62 -8.47
C ALA A 16 7.42 6.10 -7.01
N ILE A 17 7.24 5.20 -6.03
CA ILE A 17 7.50 5.50 -4.61
C ILE A 17 8.97 5.87 -4.43
N ASP A 18 9.90 5.07 -4.95
CA ASP A 18 11.34 5.33 -4.83
C ASP A 18 11.72 6.68 -5.46
N TYR A 19 11.19 6.98 -6.63
CA TYR A 19 11.35 8.28 -7.28
C TYR A 19 10.82 9.42 -6.41
N CYS A 20 9.62 9.29 -5.87
CA CYS A 20 9.03 10.30 -4.99
C CYS A 20 9.89 10.55 -3.73
N ILE A 21 10.49 9.50 -3.15
CA ILE A 21 11.38 9.64 -1.99
C ILE A 21 12.65 10.40 -2.37
N VAL A 22 13.28 10.06 -3.50
CA VAL A 22 14.49 10.73 -3.99
C VAL A 22 14.22 12.21 -4.27
N GLU A 23 13.11 12.52 -4.90
CA GLU A 23 12.69 13.88 -5.25
C GLU A 23 12.00 14.63 -4.09
N LYS A 24 11.96 14.04 -2.89
CA LYS A 24 11.34 14.63 -1.69
C LYS A 24 9.84 14.95 -1.85
N LEU A 25 9.16 14.22 -2.71
CA LEU A 25 7.72 14.32 -2.94
C LEU A 25 6.97 13.45 -1.91
N ILE A 26 7.00 13.85 -0.65
CA ILE A 26 6.59 13.01 0.48
C ILE A 26 5.08 12.67 0.44
N MET A 27 4.23 13.66 0.15
CA MET A 27 2.79 13.39 0.08
C MET A 27 2.42 12.43 -1.06
N PRO A 28 2.91 12.58 -2.29
CA PRO A 28 2.74 11.58 -3.35
C PRO A 28 3.27 10.19 -2.96
N ALA A 29 4.44 10.11 -2.31
CA ALA A 29 4.96 8.83 -1.82
C ALA A 29 4.00 8.15 -0.84
N LEU A 30 3.47 8.89 0.14
CA LEU A 30 2.51 8.38 1.12
C LEU A 30 1.20 7.92 0.44
N VAL A 31 0.68 8.68 -0.52
CA VAL A 31 -0.51 8.28 -1.29
C VAL A 31 -0.26 6.95 -2.01
N LEU A 32 0.87 6.81 -2.70
CA LEU A 32 1.22 5.58 -3.42
C LEU A 32 1.42 4.40 -2.48
N ILE A 33 2.11 4.57 -1.36
CA ILE A 33 2.34 3.49 -0.38
C ILE A 33 1.00 3.00 0.19
N TYR A 34 0.14 3.90 0.67
CA TYR A 34 -1.13 3.50 1.26
C TYR A 34 -2.08 2.90 0.22
N SER A 35 -2.07 3.38 -1.02
CA SER A 35 -2.81 2.77 -2.12
C SER A 35 -2.30 1.37 -2.45
N ALA A 36 -0.98 1.16 -2.43
CA ALA A 36 -0.38 -0.15 -2.68
C ALA A 36 -0.73 -1.15 -1.58
N ILE A 37 -0.63 -0.75 -0.30
CA ILE A 37 -1.01 -1.59 0.84
C ILE A 37 -2.50 -1.96 0.77
N ASP A 38 -3.38 -1.01 0.48
CA ASP A 38 -4.81 -1.25 0.37
C ASP A 38 -5.14 -2.22 -0.77
N SER A 39 -4.52 -2.01 -1.93
CA SER A 39 -4.67 -2.87 -3.10
C SER A 39 -4.18 -4.30 -2.84
N VAL A 40 -2.96 -4.48 -2.29
CA VAL A 40 -2.44 -5.82 -2.02
C VAL A 40 -3.22 -6.53 -0.93
N SER A 41 -3.70 -5.82 0.09
CA SER A 41 -4.52 -6.39 1.15
C SER A 41 -5.85 -6.93 0.61
N TRP A 42 -6.44 -6.24 -0.39
CA TRP A 42 -7.64 -6.71 -1.06
C TRP A 42 -7.37 -7.96 -1.90
N ILE A 43 -6.29 -7.98 -2.68
CA ILE A 43 -5.94 -9.13 -3.54
C ILE A 43 -5.57 -10.35 -2.69
N ALA A 44 -4.83 -10.15 -1.59
CA ALA A 44 -4.37 -11.20 -0.70
C ALA A 44 -5.46 -11.80 0.19
N SER A 45 -6.60 -11.11 0.37
CA SER A 45 -7.71 -11.62 1.19
C SER A 45 -8.38 -12.82 0.52
N ASP A 46 -8.61 -13.89 1.25
CA ASP A 46 -9.36 -15.09 0.84
C ASP A 46 -10.87 -14.95 1.05
N ASN A 47 -11.31 -13.95 1.80
CA ASN A 47 -12.69 -13.70 2.14
C ASN A 47 -13.21 -12.39 1.50
N ASP A 48 -14.07 -12.52 0.49
CA ASP A 48 -14.66 -11.37 -0.21
C ASP A 48 -15.65 -10.56 0.67
N HIS A 49 -16.09 -11.10 1.80
CA HIS A 49 -16.95 -10.42 2.78
C HIS A 49 -16.16 -9.74 3.91
N GLN A 50 -14.85 -9.88 3.94
CA GLN A 50 -14.01 -9.22 4.94
C GLN A 50 -14.06 -7.71 4.76
N SER A 51 -14.24 -6.97 5.86
CA SER A 51 -14.25 -5.51 5.82
C SER A 51 -12.90 -4.95 5.33
N VAL A 52 -12.93 -3.73 4.77
CA VAL A 52 -11.70 -3.06 4.30
C VAL A 52 -10.69 -2.92 5.42
N VAL A 53 -11.14 -2.55 6.62
CA VAL A 53 -10.27 -2.37 7.79
C VAL A 53 -9.65 -3.68 8.24
N ASP A 54 -10.41 -4.79 8.24
CA ASP A 54 -9.91 -6.06 8.71
C ASP A 54 -8.87 -6.66 7.75
N ARG A 55 -9.15 -6.63 6.42
CA ARG A 55 -8.17 -7.14 5.45
C ARG A 55 -6.88 -6.31 5.43
N PHE A 56 -7.00 -4.97 5.54
CA PHE A 56 -5.83 -4.10 5.64
C PHE A 56 -4.99 -4.45 6.87
N GLN A 57 -5.62 -4.52 8.06
CA GLN A 57 -4.92 -4.86 9.30
C GLN A 57 -4.32 -6.26 9.27
N THR A 58 -5.04 -7.26 8.73
CA THR A 58 -4.55 -8.63 8.58
C THR A 58 -3.27 -8.64 7.74
N TRP A 59 -3.29 -8.00 6.57
CA TRP A 59 -2.12 -7.98 5.69
C TRP A 59 -0.94 -7.25 6.31
N VAL A 60 -1.17 -6.06 6.88
CA VAL A 60 -0.15 -5.25 7.54
C VAL A 60 0.47 -5.99 8.72
N ASN A 61 -0.33 -6.61 9.58
CA ASN A 61 0.20 -7.37 10.72
C ASN A 61 1.03 -8.57 10.25
N THR A 62 0.53 -9.33 9.26
CA THR A 62 1.18 -10.56 8.80
C THR A 62 2.47 -10.30 8.04
N TRP A 63 2.48 -9.35 7.13
CA TRP A 63 3.56 -9.19 6.16
C TRP A 63 4.49 -8.01 6.47
N MET A 64 4.00 -6.98 7.16
CA MET A 64 4.82 -5.84 7.54
C MET A 64 5.26 -5.92 9.00
N LEU A 65 4.34 -5.68 9.95
CA LEU A 65 4.72 -5.41 11.34
C LEU A 65 5.32 -6.60 12.08
N GLN A 66 4.94 -7.83 11.75
CA GLN A 66 5.48 -9.03 12.41
C GLN A 66 6.97 -9.25 12.09
N LYS A 67 7.40 -8.95 10.87
CA LYS A 67 8.78 -9.17 10.41
C LYS A 67 9.58 -7.87 10.32
N TYR A 68 8.94 -6.77 9.99
CA TYR A 68 9.54 -5.45 9.75
C TYR A 68 8.81 -4.41 10.60
N PRO A 69 9.02 -4.45 11.93
CA PRO A 69 8.22 -3.69 12.88
C PRO A 69 8.37 -2.19 12.69
N LEU A 70 7.25 -1.49 12.86
CA LEU A 70 7.18 -0.03 12.93
C LEU A 70 6.71 0.38 14.34
N PRO A 71 6.95 1.61 14.78
CA PRO A 71 6.52 2.09 16.10
C PRO A 71 5.01 2.32 16.20
N CYS A 72 4.26 1.97 15.17
CA CYS A 72 2.81 2.12 15.09
C CYS A 72 2.11 0.77 14.87
N THR A 73 0.82 0.75 15.11
CA THR A 73 -0.05 -0.41 14.93
C THR A 73 -0.71 -0.41 13.55
N ALA A 74 -1.25 -1.56 13.13
CA ALA A 74 -1.95 -1.68 11.85
C ALA A 74 -3.21 -0.79 11.78
N ILE A 75 -3.92 -0.58 12.91
CA ILE A 75 -5.08 0.33 12.94
C ILE A 75 -4.66 1.79 12.79
N GLU A 76 -3.50 2.18 13.33
CA GLU A 76 -2.95 3.53 13.15
C GLU A 76 -2.53 3.78 11.71
N LEU A 77 -1.91 2.78 11.04
CA LEU A 77 -1.62 2.85 9.60
C LEU A 77 -2.91 2.93 8.77
N TYR A 78 -3.96 2.17 9.13
CA TYR A 78 -5.25 2.27 8.45
C TYR A 78 -5.91 3.64 8.66
N ALA A 79 -5.86 4.18 9.87
CA ALA A 79 -6.36 5.52 10.15
C ALA A 79 -5.63 6.60 9.32
N ALA A 80 -4.30 6.51 9.23
CA ALA A 80 -3.49 7.39 8.39
C ALA A 80 -3.83 7.24 6.89
N ARG A 81 -4.03 6.00 6.40
CA ARG A 81 -4.54 5.72 5.04
C ARG A 81 -5.84 6.45 4.77
N CYS A 82 -6.80 6.39 5.69
CA CYS A 82 -8.09 7.06 5.54
C CYS A 82 -7.94 8.59 5.46
N GLY A 83 -7.08 9.18 6.29
CA GLY A 83 -6.81 10.61 6.24
C GLY A 83 -6.14 11.04 4.93
N ILE A 84 -5.08 10.35 4.55
CA ILE A 84 -4.26 10.70 3.39
C ILE A 84 -5.01 10.48 2.09
N LEU A 85 -5.61 9.30 1.87
CA LEU A 85 -6.25 8.99 0.58
C LEU A 85 -7.54 9.76 0.34
N HIS A 86 -8.25 10.18 1.38
CA HIS A 86 -9.54 10.85 1.22
C HIS A 86 -9.49 12.36 1.42
N LYS A 87 -8.53 12.87 2.20
CA LYS A 87 -8.51 14.28 2.61
C LYS A 87 -7.14 14.94 2.47
N LEU A 88 -6.09 14.20 2.14
CA LEU A 88 -4.68 14.62 2.17
C LEU A 88 -4.28 15.23 3.53
N THR A 89 -4.84 14.69 4.62
CA THR A 89 -4.60 15.15 5.99
C THR A 89 -4.08 14.00 6.85
N PRO A 90 -3.33 14.30 7.91
CA PRO A 90 -2.91 13.27 8.86
C PRO A 90 -4.05 12.78 9.77
N GLU A 91 -5.24 13.38 9.68
CA GLU A 91 -6.37 13.11 10.55
C GLU A 91 -7.48 12.35 9.81
N SER A 92 -8.01 11.34 10.46
CA SER A 92 -9.21 10.61 10.04
C SER A 92 -10.22 10.57 11.19
N ASP A 93 -11.41 10.08 10.90
CA ASP A 93 -12.41 9.92 11.98
C ASP A 93 -11.96 8.89 13.02
N LEU A 94 -11.11 7.92 12.63
CA LEU A 94 -10.53 6.95 13.54
C LEU A 94 -9.53 7.57 14.52
N THR A 95 -8.76 8.58 14.12
CA THR A 95 -7.83 9.27 15.03
C THR A 95 -8.54 10.10 16.10
N LYS A 96 -9.84 10.36 15.92
CA LYS A 96 -10.69 10.95 16.96
C LYS A 96 -11.16 9.91 17.96
N THR A 97 -10.99 8.63 17.66
CA THR A 97 -11.36 7.53 18.55
C THR A 97 -10.27 7.35 19.59
N LYS A 98 -10.66 7.20 20.85
CA LYS A 98 -9.73 7.01 21.97
C LYS A 98 -8.85 5.76 21.73
N GLY A 99 -7.52 5.94 21.80
CA GLY A 99 -6.54 4.86 21.67
C GLY A 99 -5.95 4.69 20.27
N VAL A 100 -6.45 5.38 19.23
CA VAL A 100 -5.84 5.40 17.91
C VAL A 100 -4.99 6.66 17.77
N ARG A 101 -3.65 6.48 17.75
CA ARG A 101 -2.72 7.61 17.63
C ARG A 101 -2.64 8.08 16.17
N ARG A 102 -2.42 9.38 16.00
CA ARG A 102 -2.11 9.99 14.70
C ARG A 102 -0.64 9.74 14.36
N ILE A 103 -0.35 9.36 13.13
CA ILE A 103 1.02 9.24 12.65
C ILE A 103 1.54 10.61 12.23
N SER A 104 2.71 10.99 12.76
CA SER A 104 3.56 12.07 12.27
C SER A 104 4.77 11.50 11.54
N TYR A 105 5.05 12.02 10.37
CA TYR A 105 6.07 11.44 9.48
C TYR A 105 7.41 12.16 9.62
N ALA A 106 8.46 11.42 9.96
CA ALA A 106 9.84 11.84 9.77
C ALA A 106 10.28 11.49 8.34
N TRP A 107 11.14 12.30 7.75
CA TRP A 107 11.67 12.08 6.41
C TRP A 107 13.05 12.69 6.20
N GLY A 108 13.74 12.29 5.14
CA GLY A 108 15.10 12.78 4.84
C GLY A 108 16.10 12.33 5.88
N THR A 109 16.85 13.24 6.41
CA THR A 109 17.87 13.00 7.46
C THR A 109 17.32 13.10 8.87
N ALA A 110 16.04 13.44 9.05
CA ALA A 110 15.41 13.48 10.37
C ALA A 110 15.45 12.08 10.99
N GLN A 111 15.88 12.01 12.25
CA GLN A 111 15.88 10.74 12.98
C GLN A 111 14.55 10.57 13.68
N GLN A 112 14.07 9.31 13.74
CA GLN A 112 12.82 9.01 14.43
C GLN A 112 12.87 9.42 15.90
N ASN A 113 14.01 9.18 16.56
CA ASN A 113 14.20 9.54 17.96
C ASN A 113 14.04 11.05 18.20
N ASP A 114 14.53 11.89 17.29
CA ASP A 114 14.42 13.36 17.41
C ASP A 114 12.94 13.78 17.32
N LEU A 115 12.18 13.13 16.44
CA LEU A 115 10.74 13.38 16.31
C LEU A 115 9.97 12.88 17.53
N ASP A 116 10.32 11.71 18.08
CA ASP A 116 9.72 11.17 19.29
C ASP A 116 9.97 12.08 20.52
N GLU A 117 11.19 12.63 20.66
CA GLU A 117 11.51 13.59 21.69
C GLU A 117 10.74 14.89 21.50
N SER A 118 10.65 15.40 20.28
CA SER A 118 9.87 16.60 19.96
C SER A 118 8.39 16.41 20.31
N ILE A 119 7.80 15.24 20.03
CA ILE A 119 6.42 14.91 20.39
C ILE A 119 6.24 14.89 21.91
N LYS A 120 7.17 14.27 22.65
CA LYS A 120 7.14 14.24 24.12
C LYS A 120 7.17 15.65 24.72
N LEU A 121 8.00 16.55 24.17
CA LEU A 121 8.10 17.94 24.61
C LEU A 121 6.82 18.74 24.37
N THR A 122 6.10 18.46 23.29
CA THR A 122 4.85 19.16 22.96
C THR A 122 3.65 18.75 23.83
N LYS A 123 3.78 17.71 24.65
CA LYS A 123 2.70 17.12 25.46
C LYS A 123 1.46 16.69 24.67
N TYR A 124 1.57 16.53 23.37
CA TYR A 124 0.50 15.98 22.53
C TYR A 124 0.42 14.46 22.73
N ALA A 125 -0.46 14.03 23.63
CA ALA A 125 -0.86 12.63 23.72
C ALA A 125 -1.59 12.22 22.43
N GLY A 126 -1.32 11.01 21.92
CA GLY A 126 -2.04 10.51 20.76
C GLY A 126 -1.34 10.74 19.41
N ILE A 127 -0.04 10.99 19.42
CA ILE A 127 0.80 11.02 18.21
C ILE A 127 1.90 9.96 18.32
N VAL A 128 2.24 9.35 17.19
CA VAL A 128 3.40 8.45 17.04
C VAL A 128 4.25 8.92 15.85
N ALA A 129 5.56 8.95 16.03
CA ALA A 129 6.50 9.24 14.96
C ALA A 129 6.78 7.98 14.14
N VAL A 130 6.80 8.10 12.81
CA VAL A 130 7.20 7.03 11.90
C VAL A 130 8.04 7.63 10.77
N HIS A 131 9.19 7.05 10.50
CA HIS A 131 9.99 7.49 9.37
C HIS A 131 9.41 6.94 8.06
N VAL A 132 9.28 7.79 7.03
CA VAL A 132 8.68 7.40 5.74
C VAL A 132 9.46 6.26 5.10
N ASN A 133 10.80 6.29 5.15
CA ASN A 133 11.63 5.22 4.60
C ASN A 133 11.40 3.87 5.30
N ASP A 134 11.05 3.88 6.59
CA ASP A 134 10.77 2.64 7.31
C ASP A 134 9.44 2.04 6.85
N ILE A 135 8.42 2.87 6.58
CA ILE A 135 7.16 2.40 5.99
C ILE A 135 7.42 1.82 4.60
N VAL A 136 8.21 2.50 3.77
CA VAL A 136 8.58 2.03 2.42
C VAL A 136 9.29 0.68 2.51
N SER A 137 10.29 0.57 3.37
CA SER A 137 11.08 -0.65 3.54
C SER A 137 10.23 -1.79 4.08
N SER A 138 9.40 -1.54 5.09
CA SER A 138 8.48 -2.52 5.67
C SER A 138 7.48 -3.03 4.62
N PHE A 139 6.92 -2.13 3.80
CA PHE A 139 6.03 -2.51 2.71
C PHE A 139 6.74 -3.32 1.62
N LYS A 140 7.89 -2.87 1.13
CA LYS A 140 8.64 -3.55 0.06
C LYS A 140 9.07 -4.95 0.47
N ASN A 141 9.60 -5.09 1.67
CA ASN A 141 10.02 -6.39 2.21
C ASN A 141 8.82 -7.31 2.46
N GLY A 142 7.75 -6.78 3.06
CA GLY A 142 6.52 -7.55 3.29
C GLY A 142 5.84 -7.98 1.98
N PHE A 143 5.88 -7.15 0.95
CA PHE A 143 5.38 -7.49 -0.38
C PHE A 143 6.25 -8.58 -1.04
N ALA A 144 7.58 -8.51 -0.92
CA ALA A 144 8.49 -9.54 -1.43
C ALA A 144 8.22 -10.89 -0.77
N ASP A 145 8.11 -10.93 0.56
CA ASP A 145 7.77 -12.14 1.30
C ASP A 145 6.40 -12.73 0.91
N PHE A 146 5.42 -11.85 0.69
CA PHE A 146 4.10 -12.27 0.21
C PHE A 146 4.19 -12.95 -1.17
N VAL A 147 4.95 -12.36 -2.10
CA VAL A 147 5.16 -12.91 -3.45
C VAL A 147 5.88 -14.26 -3.37
N GLU A 148 6.91 -14.40 -2.53
CA GLU A 148 7.62 -15.66 -2.32
C GLU A 148 6.68 -16.80 -1.84
N VAL A 149 5.75 -16.48 -0.94
CA VAL A 149 4.74 -17.45 -0.51
C VAL A 149 3.80 -17.85 -1.65
N LEU A 150 3.45 -16.94 -2.57
CA LEU A 150 2.65 -17.29 -3.74
C LEU A 150 3.35 -18.28 -4.69
N GLU A 151 4.68 -18.33 -4.70
CA GLU A 151 5.42 -19.32 -5.51
C GLU A 151 5.27 -20.74 -4.97
N THR A 152 5.10 -20.89 -3.67
CA THR A 152 5.05 -22.20 -2.97
C THR A 152 3.62 -22.65 -2.61
N ASP A 153 2.71 -21.71 -2.35
CA ASP A 153 1.30 -21.97 -1.96
C ASP A 153 0.38 -21.84 -3.18
N LYS A 154 0.07 -22.98 -3.83
CA LYS A 154 -0.78 -23.02 -5.01
C LYS A 154 -2.20 -22.49 -4.76
N VAL A 155 -2.76 -22.73 -3.59
CA VAL A 155 -4.13 -22.29 -3.25
C VAL A 155 -4.19 -20.78 -3.16
N LYS A 156 -3.25 -20.18 -2.43
CA LYS A 156 -3.15 -18.71 -2.36
C LYS A 156 -2.88 -18.09 -3.72
N ARG A 157 -2.01 -18.71 -4.52
CA ARG A 157 -1.71 -18.25 -5.88
C ARG A 157 -2.94 -18.23 -6.77
N GLU A 158 -3.76 -19.28 -6.76
CA GLU A 158 -5.00 -19.35 -7.56
C GLU A 158 -6.00 -18.27 -7.16
N LEU A 159 -6.21 -18.05 -5.85
CA LEU A 159 -7.04 -16.96 -5.33
C LEU A 159 -6.52 -15.57 -5.76
N PHE A 160 -5.22 -15.39 -5.65
CA PHE A 160 -4.54 -14.17 -6.06
C PHE A 160 -4.74 -13.90 -7.57
N ILE A 161 -4.51 -14.90 -8.44
CA ILE A 161 -4.69 -14.78 -9.90
C ILE A 161 -6.15 -14.45 -10.25
N LYS A 162 -7.12 -15.11 -9.58
CA LYS A 162 -8.53 -14.82 -9.78
C LYS A 162 -8.90 -13.36 -9.50
N LYS A 163 -8.36 -12.78 -8.41
CA LYS A 163 -8.57 -11.37 -8.08
C LYS A 163 -7.76 -10.44 -8.97
N ALA A 164 -6.55 -10.82 -9.34
CA ALA A 164 -5.71 -10.09 -10.28
C ALA A 164 -6.39 -9.85 -11.62
N GLY A 165 -7.26 -10.78 -12.06
CA GLY A 165 -8.07 -10.62 -13.26
C GLY A 165 -9.04 -9.43 -13.24
N LYS A 166 -9.33 -8.88 -12.06
CA LYS A 166 -10.17 -7.68 -11.88
C LYS A 166 -9.35 -6.40 -11.73
N HIS A 167 -8.03 -6.51 -11.71
CA HIS A 167 -7.14 -5.35 -11.54
C HIS A 167 -7.06 -4.56 -12.84
N PHE A 168 -6.77 -3.26 -12.71
CA PHE A 168 -6.63 -2.37 -13.88
C PHE A 168 -5.57 -2.91 -14.85
N ALA A 169 -5.93 -3.04 -16.12
CA ALA A 169 -5.01 -3.41 -17.18
C ALA A 169 -4.79 -2.20 -18.11
N ASN A 170 -3.54 -1.86 -18.30
CA ASN A 170 -3.16 -0.95 -19.37
C ASN A 170 -3.13 -1.73 -20.69
N ILE A 171 -3.99 -1.35 -21.63
CA ILE A 171 -4.02 -1.93 -22.98
C ILE A 171 -3.23 -0.99 -23.87
N ASP A 172 -2.18 -1.52 -24.54
CA ASP A 172 -1.41 -0.77 -25.52
C ASP A 172 -2.33 -0.35 -26.69
N ILE A 173 -2.17 0.90 -27.12
CA ILE A 173 -2.94 1.46 -28.26
C ILE A 173 -2.79 0.63 -29.54
N LEU A 174 -1.62 0.00 -29.74
CA LEU A 174 -1.37 -0.88 -30.88
C LEU A 174 -2.27 -2.12 -30.86
N VAL A 175 -2.49 -2.71 -29.67
CA VAL A 175 -3.38 -3.87 -29.47
C VAL A 175 -4.83 -3.48 -29.78
N ILE A 176 -5.26 -2.28 -29.38
CA ILE A 176 -6.59 -1.75 -29.68
C ILE A 176 -6.73 -1.53 -31.19
N SER A 177 -5.73 -0.95 -31.86
CA SER A 177 -5.73 -0.70 -33.29
C SER A 177 -5.83 -2.00 -34.08
N ASP A 178 -5.08 -3.02 -33.70
CA ASP A 178 -5.11 -4.34 -34.36
C ASP A 178 -6.46 -5.02 -34.16
N PHE A 179 -7.05 -4.93 -32.97
CA PHE A 179 -8.38 -5.47 -32.68
C PHE A 179 -9.46 -4.80 -33.53
N LEU A 180 -9.43 -3.46 -33.63
CA LEU A 180 -10.40 -2.69 -34.44
C LEU A 180 -10.24 -3.01 -35.94
N ALA A 181 -9.01 -3.15 -36.41
CA ALA A 181 -8.75 -3.52 -37.81
C ALA A 181 -9.21 -4.94 -38.17
N SER A 182 -9.10 -5.89 -37.23
CA SER A 182 -9.62 -7.26 -37.42
C SER A 182 -11.13 -7.33 -37.44
N SER A 183 -11.79 -6.58 -36.52
CA SER A 183 -13.27 -6.55 -36.40
C SER A 183 -13.95 -5.93 -37.62
N GLN A 184 -13.27 -5.03 -38.34
CA GLN A 184 -13.78 -4.45 -39.59
C GLN A 184 -13.71 -5.39 -40.78
N LYS A 185 -12.80 -6.37 -40.74
CA LYS A 185 -12.65 -7.38 -41.82
C LYS A 185 -13.73 -8.46 -41.76
N ASP A 186 -14.26 -8.75 -40.59
CA ASP A 186 -15.29 -9.78 -40.38
C ASP A 186 -16.74 -9.25 -40.64
N SER A 187 -16.87 -7.95 -40.91
CA SER A 187 -18.15 -7.26 -41.13
C SER A 187 -18.41 -6.90 -42.62
N GLY A 188 -17.55 -7.30 -43.55
CA GLY A 188 -17.67 -7.10 -45.01
C GLY A 188 -17.73 -8.41 -45.72
#